data_658c1ca122ae1e6c72310695d11a03ce
#
_entry.id   658c1ca122ae1e6c72310695d11a03ce
#
_cell.length_a   1.000
_cell.length_b   1.000
_cell.length_c   1.000
_cell.angle_alpha   90.00
_cell.angle_beta   90.00
_cell.angle_gamma   90.00
#
_symmetry.space_group_name_H-M   'P 1'
#
loop_
_entity.id
_entity.type
_entity.pdbx_description
1 polymer ?
#
loop_
_entity_poly.entity_id
_entity_poly.type
_entity_poly.pdbx_seq_one_letter_code
_entity_poly.pdbx_strand_id
1 'polypeptide(L)'
;MNPSITVYNAFTGMSISERQQLLLFMKAHVGENGETPYDLALDYALKLIPSFGGFVLVAYQDIFPIGCLIVNKTGMEGFGPGHIISIAYQHPQFMSYPEIMDLLISRAMEFTGGDISYYLRPNGMQAEFIHQFKEAINQVHFKKLKTVVAAIA
;
A
#
# COMPACT_ATOMS: atom_id res chain seq x y z
N MET A 1 -13.64 -14.29 2.33
CA MET A 1 -12.77 -14.02 1.15
C MET A 1 -11.32 -14.18 1.55
N ASN A 2 -10.54 -14.88 0.73
CA ASN A 2 -9.12 -15.10 0.97
C ASN A 2 -8.29 -14.57 -0.21
N PRO A 3 -8.01 -13.26 -0.25
CA PRO A 3 -7.16 -12.72 -1.30
C PRO A 3 -5.72 -13.20 -1.12
N SER A 4 -5.01 -13.38 -2.22
CA SER A 4 -3.58 -13.63 -2.19
C SER A 4 -2.84 -12.28 -2.25
N ILE A 5 -1.76 -12.16 -1.48
CA ILE A 5 -0.94 -10.95 -1.49
C ILE A 5 0.40 -11.26 -2.13
N THR A 6 0.75 -10.47 -3.13
CA THR A 6 2.04 -10.55 -3.81
C THR A 6 2.85 -9.30 -3.46
N VAL A 7 4.14 -9.52 -3.17
CA VAL A 7 5.10 -8.45 -2.91
C VAL A 7 5.97 -8.26 -4.14
N TYR A 8 6.08 -7.02 -4.58
CA TYR A 8 6.98 -6.64 -5.66
C TYR A 8 8.00 -5.65 -5.11
N ASN A 9 9.26 -5.88 -5.41
CA ASN A 9 10.34 -4.96 -5.06
C ASN A 9 11.40 -4.98 -6.17
N ALA A 10 12.52 -4.29 -5.94
CA ALA A 10 13.58 -4.18 -6.94
C ALA A 10 14.19 -5.54 -7.32
N PHE A 11 14.16 -6.51 -6.41
CA PHE A 11 14.71 -7.85 -6.66
C PHE A 11 13.76 -8.75 -7.44
N THR A 12 12.48 -8.75 -7.06
CA THR A 12 11.47 -9.58 -7.73
C THR A 12 11.04 -8.99 -9.06
N GLY A 13 11.06 -7.65 -9.15
CA GLY A 13 10.55 -6.95 -10.31
C GLY A 13 9.05 -7.14 -10.49
N MET A 14 8.57 -6.68 -11.61
CA MET A 14 7.17 -6.83 -12.01
C MET A 14 7.15 -7.02 -13.53
N SER A 15 6.40 -7.96 -14.02
CA SER A 15 6.28 -8.17 -15.47
C SER A 15 5.55 -6.99 -16.12
N ILE A 16 5.75 -6.82 -17.42
CA ILE A 16 5.08 -5.77 -18.19
C ILE A 16 3.56 -5.91 -18.08
N SER A 17 3.06 -7.14 -18.16
CA SER A 17 1.63 -7.43 -18.04
C SER A 17 1.08 -7.07 -16.67
N GLU A 18 1.77 -7.47 -15.61
CA GLU A 18 1.39 -7.14 -14.23
C GLU A 18 1.38 -5.63 -14.01
N ARG A 19 2.39 -4.93 -14.51
CA ARG A 19 2.49 -3.48 -14.40
C ARG A 19 1.33 -2.80 -15.11
N GLN A 20 1.00 -3.22 -16.33
CA GLN A 20 -0.11 -2.66 -17.09
C GLN A 20 -1.44 -2.87 -16.37
N GLN A 21 -1.69 -4.06 -15.85
CA GLN A 21 -2.91 -4.37 -15.10
C GLN A 21 -3.03 -3.52 -13.85
N LEU A 22 -1.93 -3.35 -13.13
CA LEU A 22 -1.93 -2.54 -11.91
C LEU A 22 -2.16 -1.05 -12.22
N LEU A 23 -1.54 -0.53 -13.28
CA LEU A 23 -1.77 0.86 -13.70
C LEU A 23 -3.22 1.09 -14.13
N LEU A 24 -3.83 0.16 -14.85
CA LEU A 24 -5.23 0.24 -15.22
C LEU A 24 -6.13 0.21 -13.98
N PHE A 25 -5.82 -0.65 -13.02
CA PHE A 25 -6.55 -0.71 -11.76
C PHE A 25 -6.49 0.62 -11.01
N MET A 26 -5.30 1.20 -10.86
CA MET A 26 -5.13 2.48 -10.18
C MET A 26 -5.82 3.63 -10.91
N LYS A 27 -5.72 3.64 -12.24
CA LYS A 27 -6.37 4.67 -13.07
C LYS A 27 -7.89 4.62 -12.93
N ALA A 28 -8.47 3.43 -12.96
CA ALA A 28 -9.91 3.27 -12.79
C ALA A 28 -10.39 3.73 -11.42
N HIS A 29 -9.53 3.59 -10.40
CA HIS A 29 -9.86 3.98 -9.04
C HIS A 29 -9.73 5.50 -8.81
N VAL A 30 -8.69 6.11 -9.38
CA VAL A 30 -8.40 7.55 -9.19
C VAL A 30 -9.20 8.41 -10.17
N GLY A 31 -9.54 7.88 -11.33
CA GLY A 31 -10.19 8.63 -12.41
C GLY A 31 -9.19 9.34 -13.30
N GLU A 32 -9.68 9.88 -14.42
CA GLU A 32 -8.83 10.51 -15.44
C GLU A 32 -8.22 11.84 -14.98
N ASN A 33 -8.88 12.54 -14.05
CA ASN A 33 -8.44 13.81 -13.52
C ASN A 33 -7.58 13.67 -12.27
N GLY A 34 -7.25 12.44 -11.89
CA GLY A 34 -6.37 12.20 -10.75
C GLY A 34 -4.95 12.60 -11.08
N GLU A 35 -4.46 13.64 -10.43
CA GLU A 35 -3.09 14.13 -10.61
C GLU A 35 -2.08 13.32 -9.79
N THR A 36 -2.50 12.23 -9.18
CA THR A 36 -1.63 11.39 -8.37
C THR A 36 -0.64 10.68 -9.28
N PRO A 37 0.67 10.92 -9.15
CA PRO A 37 1.67 10.28 -10.00
C PRO A 37 1.92 8.83 -9.55
N TYR A 38 0.89 8.00 -9.65
CA TYR A 38 0.97 6.61 -9.22
C TYR A 38 1.98 5.80 -10.03
N ASP A 39 2.15 6.14 -11.30
CA ASP A 39 3.17 5.54 -12.17
C ASP A 39 4.59 5.84 -11.66
N LEU A 40 4.84 7.08 -11.24
CA LEU A 40 6.13 7.47 -10.68
C LEU A 40 6.38 6.80 -9.32
N ALA A 41 5.37 6.71 -8.47
CA ALA A 41 5.48 6.02 -7.18
C ALA A 41 5.80 4.53 -7.39
N LEU A 42 5.14 3.90 -8.37
CA LEU A 42 5.35 2.51 -8.71
C LEU A 42 6.78 2.30 -9.23
N ASP A 43 7.23 3.10 -10.18
CA ASP A 43 8.56 2.98 -10.76
C ASP A 43 9.64 3.23 -9.70
N TYR A 44 9.43 4.18 -8.80
CA TYR A 44 10.36 4.45 -7.70
C TYR A 44 10.43 3.25 -6.74
N ALA A 45 9.30 2.65 -6.39
CA ALA A 45 9.27 1.50 -5.47
C ALA A 45 10.04 0.30 -6.02
N LEU A 46 10.09 0.15 -7.34
CA LEU A 46 10.79 -0.95 -8.01
C LEU A 46 12.23 -0.61 -8.41
N LYS A 47 12.71 0.57 -8.03
CA LYS A 47 14.02 1.05 -8.42
C LYS A 47 15.13 0.35 -7.62
N LEU A 48 16.15 -0.14 -8.31
CA LEU A 48 17.26 -0.84 -7.70
C LEU A 48 18.42 0.11 -7.32
N ILE A 49 18.71 1.12 -8.15
CA ILE A 49 19.86 2.01 -8.00
C ILE A 49 19.36 3.45 -7.89
N PRO A 50 19.95 4.27 -7.00
CA PRO A 50 21.10 4.04 -6.11
C PRO A 50 20.73 3.34 -4.81
N SER A 51 19.45 3.26 -4.48
CA SER A 51 18.96 2.58 -3.29
C SER A 51 17.61 1.96 -3.61
N PHE A 52 17.21 0.99 -2.80
CA PHE A 52 15.89 0.39 -2.94
C PHE A 52 14.83 1.45 -2.68
N GLY A 53 13.90 1.62 -3.62
CA GLY A 53 12.86 2.65 -3.54
C GLY A 53 11.67 2.28 -2.68
N GLY A 54 11.60 1.03 -2.21
CA GLY A 54 10.50 0.52 -1.39
C GLY A 54 9.96 -0.80 -1.90
N PHE A 55 8.65 -0.95 -1.86
CA PHE A 55 7.98 -2.16 -2.32
C PHE A 55 6.51 -1.87 -2.66
N VAL A 56 5.90 -2.82 -3.36
CA VAL A 56 4.49 -2.78 -3.73
C VAL A 56 3.82 -4.04 -3.22
N LEU A 57 2.69 -3.88 -2.56
CA LEU A 57 1.83 -4.99 -2.14
C LEU A 57 0.55 -4.95 -2.96
N VAL A 58 0.21 -6.07 -3.57
CA VAL A 58 -1.02 -6.20 -4.34
C VAL A 58 -1.82 -7.37 -3.82
N ALA A 59 -3.08 -7.11 -3.48
CA ALA A 59 -4.04 -8.15 -3.15
C ALA A 59 -4.74 -8.57 -4.44
N TYR A 60 -4.76 -9.87 -4.71
CA TYR A 60 -5.39 -10.44 -5.89
C TYR A 60 -6.55 -11.34 -5.49
N GLN A 61 -7.62 -11.25 -6.25
CA GLN A 61 -8.63 -12.30 -6.33
C GLN A 61 -8.41 -13.02 -7.66
N ASP A 62 -7.92 -14.25 -7.61
CA ASP A 62 -7.43 -14.98 -8.78
C ASP A 62 -6.32 -14.16 -9.46
N ILE A 63 -6.56 -13.65 -10.66
CA ILE A 63 -5.59 -12.86 -11.41
C ILE A 63 -5.88 -11.35 -11.38
N PHE A 64 -6.96 -10.95 -10.69
CA PHE A 64 -7.40 -9.57 -10.70
C PHE A 64 -6.94 -8.82 -9.46
N PRO A 65 -6.27 -7.65 -9.60
CA PRO A 65 -5.94 -6.83 -8.45
C PRO A 65 -7.23 -6.25 -7.84
N ILE A 66 -7.36 -6.38 -6.52
CA ILE A 66 -8.50 -5.85 -5.76
C ILE A 66 -8.10 -4.83 -4.72
N GLY A 67 -6.81 -4.71 -4.45
CA GLY A 67 -6.25 -3.69 -3.56
C GLY A 67 -4.75 -3.60 -3.73
N CYS A 68 -4.17 -2.44 -3.43
CA CYS A 68 -2.73 -2.28 -3.48
C CYS A 68 -2.23 -1.21 -2.52
N LEU A 69 -0.99 -1.37 -2.08
CA LEU A 69 -0.21 -0.33 -1.41
C LEU A 69 1.09 -0.15 -2.16
N ILE A 70 1.48 1.10 -2.38
CA ILE A 70 2.82 1.43 -2.84
C ILE A 70 3.53 2.14 -1.69
N VAL A 71 4.63 1.54 -1.24
CA VAL A 71 5.45 2.04 -0.14
C VAL A 71 6.77 2.51 -0.71
N ASN A 72 7.08 3.78 -0.48
CA ASN A 72 8.32 4.38 -0.96
C ASN A 72 9.27 4.65 0.22
N LYS A 73 10.55 4.44 0.01
CA LYS A 73 11.58 4.85 0.96
C LYS A 73 11.74 6.36 0.92
N THR A 74 11.98 6.96 2.08
CA THR A 74 12.09 8.42 2.24
C THR A 74 13.51 8.91 2.34
N GLY A 75 14.45 8.06 2.75
CA GLY A 75 15.81 8.48 3.08
C GLY A 75 15.95 9.18 4.42
N MET A 76 14.90 9.18 5.25
CA MET A 76 14.88 9.89 6.53
C MET A 76 15.09 8.98 7.74
N GLU A 77 15.66 7.80 7.55
CA GLU A 77 15.91 6.87 8.64
C GLU A 77 16.71 7.54 9.75
N GLY A 78 16.24 7.40 10.98
CA GLY A 78 16.89 7.96 12.15
C GLY A 78 16.38 9.33 12.59
N PHE A 79 15.70 10.09 11.74
CA PHE A 79 15.11 11.38 12.12
C PHE A 79 13.70 11.61 11.59
N GLY A 80 13.17 10.66 10.84
CA GLY A 80 11.81 10.67 10.34
C GLY A 80 11.43 9.26 9.92
N PRO A 81 10.20 9.05 9.42
CA PRO A 81 9.78 7.72 8.95
C PRO A 81 10.62 7.33 7.75
N GLY A 82 11.20 6.12 7.80
CA GLY A 82 12.04 5.58 6.72
C GLY A 82 11.23 5.16 5.51
N HIS A 83 9.93 4.94 5.68
CA HIS A 83 9.00 4.52 4.62
C HIS A 83 7.71 5.32 4.68
N ILE A 84 7.09 5.48 3.54
CA ILE A 84 5.80 6.15 3.44
C ILE A 84 4.88 5.39 2.50
N ILE A 85 3.63 5.17 2.93
CA ILE A 85 2.59 4.67 2.02
C ILE A 85 2.15 5.87 1.19
N SER A 86 2.54 5.89 -0.08
CA SER A 86 2.21 6.98 -0.99
C SER A 86 0.93 6.72 -1.77
N ILE A 87 0.61 5.45 -2.01
CA ILE A 87 -0.57 5.04 -2.76
C ILE A 87 -1.25 3.89 -1.99
N ALA A 88 -2.57 4.00 -1.84
CA ALA A 88 -3.39 2.94 -1.25
C ALA A 88 -4.73 2.92 -1.98
N TYR A 89 -5.06 1.79 -2.62
CA TYR A 89 -6.32 1.65 -3.33
C TYR A 89 -6.96 0.31 -3.03
N GLN A 90 -8.29 0.32 -2.96
CA GLN A 90 -9.08 -0.89 -2.89
C GLN A 90 -10.21 -0.78 -3.91
N HIS A 91 -10.46 -1.87 -4.65
CA HIS A 91 -11.49 -1.88 -5.69
C HIS A 91 -12.86 -1.57 -5.08
N PRO A 92 -13.66 -0.66 -5.69
CA PRO A 92 -14.94 -0.25 -5.12
C PRO A 92 -15.91 -1.40 -4.81
N GLN A 93 -15.90 -2.46 -5.61
CA GLN A 93 -16.75 -3.64 -5.36
C GLN A 93 -16.38 -4.38 -4.08
N PHE A 94 -15.17 -4.15 -3.54
CA PHE A 94 -14.67 -4.83 -2.35
C PHE A 94 -14.58 -3.91 -1.14
N MET A 95 -15.16 -2.71 -1.21
CA MET A 95 -15.12 -1.74 -0.11
C MET A 95 -15.82 -2.23 1.15
N SER A 96 -16.74 -3.19 1.03
CA SER A 96 -17.38 -3.83 2.19
C SER A 96 -16.50 -4.88 2.88
N TYR A 97 -15.29 -5.13 2.38
CA TYR A 97 -14.36 -6.10 2.94
C TYR A 97 -13.14 -5.36 3.54
N PRO A 98 -13.25 -4.83 4.76
CA PRO A 98 -12.16 -4.04 5.37
C PRO A 98 -10.91 -4.88 5.63
N GLU A 99 -11.02 -6.20 5.71
CA GLU A 99 -9.91 -7.11 5.95
C GLU A 99 -8.86 -7.07 4.84
N ILE A 100 -9.22 -6.67 3.63
CA ILE A 100 -8.26 -6.56 2.52
C ILE A 100 -7.21 -5.49 2.83
N MET A 101 -7.67 -4.28 3.17
CA MET A 101 -6.77 -3.17 3.47
C MET A 101 -6.04 -3.40 4.80
N ASP A 102 -6.72 -3.96 5.80
CA ASP A 102 -6.10 -4.33 7.07
C ASP A 102 -4.91 -5.27 6.84
N LEU A 103 -5.08 -6.26 5.97
CA LEU A 103 -4.03 -7.22 5.66
C LEU A 103 -2.86 -6.58 4.92
N LEU A 104 -3.14 -5.72 3.94
CA LEU A 104 -2.10 -4.99 3.21
C LEU A 104 -1.28 -4.09 4.15
N ILE A 105 -1.95 -3.35 5.02
CA ILE A 105 -1.28 -2.47 5.98
C ILE A 105 -0.47 -3.28 6.99
N SER A 106 -1.03 -4.37 7.50
CA SER A 106 -0.31 -5.26 8.42
C SER A 106 0.98 -5.79 7.81
N ARG A 107 0.95 -6.19 6.54
CA ARG A 107 2.15 -6.66 5.84
C ARG A 107 3.17 -5.54 5.66
N ALA A 108 2.72 -4.35 5.30
CA ALA A 108 3.61 -3.19 5.15
C ALA A 108 4.29 -2.86 6.48
N MET A 109 3.57 -2.94 7.59
CA MET A 109 4.12 -2.70 8.92
C MET A 109 5.14 -3.78 9.32
N GLU A 110 4.88 -5.04 8.99
CA GLU A 110 5.84 -6.13 9.24
C GLU A 110 7.14 -5.90 8.47
N PHE A 111 7.06 -5.58 7.18
CA PHE A 111 8.24 -5.39 6.32
C PHE A 111 9.08 -4.18 6.73
N THR A 112 8.48 -3.18 7.35
CA THR A 112 9.18 -1.96 7.73
C THR A 112 9.51 -1.91 9.22
N GLY A 113 9.14 -2.92 9.99
CA GLY A 113 9.33 -2.92 11.44
C GLY A 113 8.53 -1.84 12.14
N GLY A 114 7.48 -1.33 11.53
CA GLY A 114 6.69 -0.23 12.04
C GLY A 114 7.25 1.16 11.71
N ASP A 115 8.42 1.23 11.06
CA ASP A 115 9.00 2.50 10.62
C ASP A 115 8.35 2.95 9.31
N ILE A 116 7.08 3.35 9.41
CA ILE A 116 6.25 3.69 8.26
C ILE A 116 5.23 4.74 8.66
N SER A 117 4.99 5.68 7.76
CA SER A 117 3.91 6.64 7.85
C SER A 117 3.08 6.57 6.57
N TYR A 118 2.10 7.41 6.43
CA TYR A 118 1.32 7.45 5.20
C TYR A 118 1.11 8.88 4.72
N TYR A 119 1.06 9.03 3.41
CA TYR A 119 0.70 10.27 2.76
C TYR A 119 -0.30 9.95 1.66
N LEU A 120 -1.54 10.39 1.85
CA LEU A 120 -2.59 10.22 0.87
C LEU A 120 -2.87 11.57 0.24
N ARG A 121 -2.75 11.65 -1.08
CA ARG A 121 -3.12 12.83 -1.82
C ARG A 121 -4.64 12.87 -1.95
N PRO A 122 -5.32 13.89 -1.42
CA PRO A 122 -6.78 13.94 -1.49
C PRO A 122 -7.31 14.14 -2.91
N ASN A 123 -6.51 14.73 -3.80
CA ASN A 123 -6.92 15.00 -5.17
C ASN A 123 -7.04 13.69 -5.96
N GLY A 124 -8.21 13.44 -6.52
CA GLY A 124 -8.48 12.24 -7.30
C GLY A 124 -8.91 11.02 -6.50
N MET A 125 -8.85 11.06 -5.16
CA MET A 125 -9.29 9.96 -4.32
C MET A 125 -10.67 10.25 -3.74
N GLN A 126 -11.51 9.22 -3.68
CA GLN A 126 -12.83 9.35 -3.07
C GLN A 126 -12.71 9.52 -1.55
N ALA A 127 -13.52 10.42 -0.99
CA ALA A 127 -13.50 10.72 0.45
C ALA A 127 -13.79 9.47 1.29
N GLU A 128 -14.70 8.61 0.83
CA GLU A 128 -15.05 7.36 1.48
C GLU A 128 -13.84 6.42 1.59
N PHE A 129 -13.04 6.35 0.55
CA PHE A 129 -11.84 5.51 0.55
C PHE A 129 -10.80 6.06 1.54
N ILE A 130 -10.59 7.38 1.55
CA ILE A 130 -9.65 8.01 2.49
C ILE A 130 -10.06 7.70 3.94
N HIS A 131 -11.35 7.82 4.24
CA HIS A 131 -11.88 7.51 5.55
C HIS A 131 -11.65 6.03 5.91
N GLN A 132 -11.96 5.13 5.00
CA GLN A 132 -11.77 3.69 5.21
C GLN A 132 -10.29 3.34 5.43
N PHE A 133 -9.39 3.95 4.67
CA PHE A 133 -7.95 3.73 4.84
C PHE A 133 -7.48 4.19 6.22
N LYS A 134 -7.91 5.37 6.67
CA LYS A 134 -7.57 5.89 8.00
C LYS A 134 -8.09 4.98 9.11
N GLU A 135 -9.30 4.45 8.97
CA GLU A 135 -9.82 3.48 9.92
C GLU A 135 -9.01 2.19 9.94
N ALA A 136 -8.60 1.69 8.77
CA ALA A 136 -7.77 0.50 8.67
C ALA A 136 -6.40 0.71 9.36
N ILE A 137 -5.77 1.86 9.17
CA ILE A 137 -4.53 2.22 9.87
C ILE A 137 -4.75 2.17 11.39
N ASN A 138 -5.81 2.79 11.89
CA ASN A 138 -6.11 2.81 13.31
C ASN A 138 -6.34 1.41 13.87
N GLN A 139 -7.05 0.54 13.14
CA GLN A 139 -7.30 -0.84 13.54
C GLN A 139 -6.01 -1.65 13.64
N VAL A 140 -5.11 -1.50 12.67
CA VAL A 140 -3.82 -2.21 12.66
C VAL A 140 -2.96 -1.74 13.82
N HIS A 141 -2.88 -0.45 14.07
CA HIS A 141 -2.13 0.11 15.21
C HIS A 141 -2.69 -0.42 16.54
N PHE A 142 -4.00 -0.45 16.69
CA PHE A 142 -4.64 -0.96 17.90
C PHE A 142 -4.32 -2.44 18.13
N LYS A 143 -4.38 -3.26 17.10
CA LYS A 143 -4.02 -4.69 17.18
C LYS A 143 -2.57 -4.87 17.59
N LYS A 144 -1.67 -4.08 17.02
CA LYS A 144 -0.24 -4.13 17.34
C LYS A 144 0.02 -3.74 18.79
N LEU A 145 -0.64 -2.69 19.29
CA LEU A 145 -0.55 -2.26 20.67
C LEU A 145 -1.04 -3.35 21.62
N LYS A 146 -2.17 -4.00 21.32
CA LYS A 146 -2.68 -5.12 22.11
C LYS A 146 -1.67 -6.28 22.20
N THR A 147 -1.04 -6.60 21.07
CA THR A 147 -0.04 -7.67 21.02
C THR A 147 1.17 -7.34 21.91
N VAL A 148 1.65 -6.10 21.87
CA VAL A 148 2.76 -5.64 22.70
C VAL A 148 2.39 -5.72 24.18
N VAL A 149 1.20 -5.24 24.57
CA VAL A 149 0.71 -5.28 25.96
C VAL A 149 0.60 -6.73 26.43
N ALA A 150 0.07 -7.63 25.62
CA ALA A 150 -0.04 -9.04 25.95
C ALA A 150 1.34 -9.69 26.13
N ALA A 151 2.35 -9.28 25.38
CA ALA A 151 3.71 -9.79 25.48
C ALA A 151 4.42 -9.29 26.78
N ILE A 152 4.03 -8.14 27.29
CA ILE A 152 4.58 -7.57 28.51
C ILE A 152 3.86 -8.14 29.76
N ALA A 153 2.59 -8.44 29.60
CA ALA A 153 1.78 -9.00 30.70
C ALA A 153 2.09 -10.47 30.93
#